data_e546e5a118b449cdfab911e3dede40a4
#
_entry.id   e546e5a118b449cdfab911e3dede40a4
#
_cell.length_a   1.000
_cell.length_b   1.000
_cell.length_c   1.000
_cell.angle_alpha   90.00
_cell.angle_beta   90.00
_cell.angle_gamma   90.00
#
_symmetry.space_group_name_H-M   'P 1'
#
loop_
_entity.id
_entity.type
_entity.pdbx_description
1 polymer ?
#
loop_
_entity_poly.entity_id
_entity_poly.type
_entity_poly.pdbx_seq_one_letter_code
_entity_poly.pdbx_strand_id
1 'polypeptide(L)'
;NMPVVLVTHDMNEAQLLADRMVVIEKGRVVREGTTAEVMADAQALRAMGIREMASLLPAVIAGHDNDGLTHLETAAGPIFLPSVGGAPGVRVRVRIMAHEVILSRARPHGLSAQNILPGIVSSVQAGDGPGVMVHLHIGDAEIIARITRRAAADLNLAPGDNIHAVLKAMSVARDHIAPAPEKDRENV
;
A
#
# COMPACT_ATOMS: atom_id res chain seq x y z
N ASN A 1 -24.56 9.28 9.65
CA ASN A 1 -23.53 8.23 9.61
C ASN A 1 -24.07 6.97 10.27
N MET A 2 -24.30 5.91 9.53
CA MET A 2 -24.73 4.60 10.03
C MET A 2 -23.51 3.67 10.00
N PRO A 3 -23.13 3.02 11.11
CA PRO A 3 -22.08 2.02 11.10
C PRO A 3 -22.54 0.80 10.28
N VAL A 4 -21.67 0.30 9.42
CA VAL A 4 -21.91 -0.90 8.61
C VAL A 4 -20.94 -1.99 9.03
N VAL A 5 -21.44 -3.20 9.23
CA VAL A 5 -20.62 -4.39 9.47
C VAL A 5 -20.70 -5.25 8.21
N LEU A 6 -19.55 -5.48 7.59
CA LEU A 6 -19.39 -6.36 6.44
C LEU A 6 -18.76 -7.68 6.92
N VAL A 7 -19.42 -8.80 6.67
CA VAL A 7 -18.83 -10.13 6.84
C VAL A 7 -18.55 -10.70 5.46
N THR A 8 -17.29 -10.85 5.13
CA THR A 8 -16.86 -11.30 3.81
C THR A 8 -15.61 -12.18 3.91
N HIS A 9 -15.40 -13.00 2.91
CA HIS A 9 -14.12 -13.67 2.64
C HIS A 9 -13.40 -13.07 1.42
N ASP A 10 -14.00 -12.06 0.79
CA ASP A 10 -13.33 -11.28 -0.25
C ASP A 10 -12.48 -10.19 0.38
N MET A 11 -11.17 -10.44 0.35
CA MET A 11 -10.20 -9.55 0.98
C MET A 11 -10.00 -8.25 0.21
N ASN A 12 -10.29 -8.21 -1.09
CA ASN A 12 -10.20 -6.99 -1.88
C ASN A 12 -11.27 -5.99 -1.42
N GLU A 13 -12.52 -6.48 -1.28
CA GLU A 13 -13.61 -5.65 -0.74
C GLU A 13 -13.31 -5.19 0.68
N ALA A 14 -12.89 -6.11 1.56
CA ALA A 14 -12.60 -5.78 2.95
C ALA A 14 -11.49 -4.71 3.06
N GLN A 15 -10.42 -4.84 2.27
CA GLN A 15 -9.30 -3.89 2.28
C GLN A 15 -9.68 -2.49 1.78
N LEU A 16 -10.52 -2.43 0.77
CA LEU A 16 -10.87 -1.17 0.13
C LEU A 16 -11.99 -0.42 0.86
N LEU A 17 -12.93 -1.15 1.48
CA LEU A 17 -14.16 -0.58 2.04
C LEU A 17 -14.12 -0.42 3.57
N ALA A 18 -13.39 -1.27 4.29
CA ALA A 18 -13.40 -1.26 5.74
C ALA A 18 -12.41 -0.26 6.34
N ASP A 19 -12.84 0.47 7.38
CA ASP A 19 -11.96 1.29 8.22
C ASP A 19 -11.22 0.44 9.26
N ARG A 20 -11.92 -0.57 9.79
CA ARG A 20 -11.41 -1.52 10.79
C ARG A 20 -11.74 -2.94 10.36
N MET A 21 -10.86 -3.86 10.72
CA MET A 21 -11.02 -5.28 10.44
C MET A 21 -10.90 -6.09 11.71
N VAL A 22 -11.66 -7.18 11.76
CA VAL A 22 -11.52 -8.24 12.75
C VAL A 22 -11.33 -9.55 12.00
N VAL A 23 -10.17 -10.17 12.16
CA VAL A 23 -9.85 -11.46 11.55
C VAL A 23 -10.22 -12.58 12.49
N ILE A 24 -11.08 -13.49 12.03
CA ILE A 24 -11.56 -14.63 12.80
C ILE A 24 -11.09 -15.92 12.12
N GLU A 25 -10.40 -16.77 12.87
CA GLU A 25 -10.03 -18.12 12.44
C GLU A 25 -10.52 -19.14 13.46
N LYS A 26 -11.25 -20.16 13.01
CA LYS A 26 -11.77 -21.25 13.86
C LYS A 26 -12.55 -20.74 15.08
N GLY A 27 -13.36 -19.67 14.90
CA GLY A 27 -14.18 -19.07 15.95
C GLY A 27 -13.41 -18.22 16.99
N ARG A 28 -12.14 -17.90 16.72
CA ARG A 28 -11.33 -17.02 17.59
C ARG A 28 -10.87 -15.80 16.83
N VAL A 29 -10.84 -14.66 17.52
CA VAL A 29 -10.24 -13.44 16.99
C VAL A 29 -8.73 -13.64 16.96
N VAL A 30 -8.14 -13.55 15.77
CA VAL A 30 -6.69 -13.63 15.53
C VAL A 30 -6.05 -12.25 15.62
N ARG A 31 -6.72 -11.26 15.02
CA ARG A 31 -6.27 -9.86 15.00
C ARG A 31 -7.47 -8.93 14.84
N GLU A 32 -7.38 -7.76 15.45
CA GLU A 32 -8.27 -6.63 15.20
C GLU A 32 -7.47 -5.33 15.14
N GLY A 33 -7.95 -4.35 14.39
CA GLY A 33 -7.29 -3.06 14.23
C GLY A 33 -7.83 -2.28 13.05
N THR A 34 -7.13 -1.21 12.67
CA THR A 34 -7.36 -0.55 11.40
C THR A 34 -7.04 -1.50 10.24
N THR A 35 -7.65 -1.29 9.09
CA THR A 35 -7.37 -2.11 7.90
C THR A 35 -5.87 -2.15 7.59
N ALA A 36 -5.16 -1.01 7.71
CA ALA A 36 -3.72 -0.94 7.50
C ALA A 36 -2.92 -1.80 8.49
N GLU A 37 -3.25 -1.74 9.80
CA GLU A 37 -2.58 -2.53 10.84
C GLU A 37 -2.78 -4.03 10.64
N VAL A 38 -3.99 -4.45 10.29
CA VAL A 38 -4.32 -5.87 10.04
C VAL A 38 -3.62 -6.38 8.79
N MET A 39 -3.56 -5.55 7.73
CA MET A 39 -2.90 -5.90 6.47
C MET A 39 -1.37 -5.89 6.55
N ALA A 40 -0.79 -5.27 7.56
CA ALA A 40 0.64 -5.34 7.85
C ALA A 40 1.01 -6.53 8.78
N ASP A 41 0.01 -7.20 9.37
CA ASP A 41 0.22 -8.29 10.32
C ASP A 41 0.32 -9.65 9.60
N ALA A 42 1.49 -10.29 9.68
CA ALA A 42 1.75 -11.56 9.00
C ALA A 42 0.91 -12.74 9.53
N GLN A 43 0.46 -12.70 10.80
CA GLN A 43 -0.39 -13.75 11.38
C GLN A 43 -1.83 -13.59 10.86
N ALA A 44 -2.34 -12.36 10.83
CA ALA A 44 -3.64 -12.06 10.26
C ALA A 44 -3.72 -12.47 8.78
N LEU A 45 -2.71 -12.12 7.98
CA LEU A 45 -2.65 -12.49 6.56
C LEU A 45 -2.67 -13.99 6.35
N ARG A 46 -1.91 -14.75 7.16
CA ARG A 46 -1.93 -16.23 7.10
C ARG A 46 -3.30 -16.79 7.45
N ALA A 47 -3.94 -16.27 8.49
CA ALA A 47 -5.28 -16.70 8.91
C ALA A 47 -6.35 -16.42 7.85
N MET A 48 -6.19 -15.34 7.10
CA MET A 48 -7.03 -15.00 5.95
C MET A 48 -6.69 -15.76 4.67
N GLY A 49 -5.66 -16.61 4.69
CA GLY A 49 -5.17 -17.32 3.50
C GLY A 49 -4.44 -16.44 2.51
N ILE A 50 -4.14 -15.20 2.86
CA ILE A 50 -3.45 -14.25 2.01
C ILE A 50 -1.94 -14.53 2.08
N ARG A 51 -1.36 -14.83 0.93
CA ARG A 51 0.09 -15.04 0.80
C ARG A 51 0.84 -13.76 0.40
N GLU A 52 0.11 -12.71 0.07
CA GLU A 52 0.65 -11.46 -0.45
C GLU A 52 0.26 -10.31 0.47
N MET A 53 1.27 -9.56 0.92
CA MET A 53 1.08 -8.34 1.72
C MET A 53 0.85 -7.16 0.79
N ALA A 54 -0.02 -6.25 1.23
CA ALA A 54 -0.32 -5.01 0.52
C ALA A 54 -0.38 -3.84 1.50
N SER A 55 -0.10 -2.66 0.99
CA SER A 55 -0.26 -1.38 1.70
C SER A 55 -1.41 -0.60 1.09
N LEU A 56 -2.07 0.23 1.89
CA LEU A 56 -3.08 1.17 1.43
C LEU A 56 -2.48 2.58 1.45
N LEU A 57 -2.36 3.19 0.27
CA LEU A 57 -1.88 4.56 0.11
C LEU A 57 -3.08 5.48 -0.11
N PRO A 58 -3.37 6.40 0.83
CA PRO A 58 -4.37 7.44 0.62
C PRO A 58 -3.92 8.40 -0.47
N ALA A 59 -4.84 8.78 -1.35
CA ALA A 59 -4.57 9.70 -2.44
C ALA A 59 -5.80 10.53 -2.80
N VAL A 60 -5.59 11.64 -3.49
CA VAL A 60 -6.64 12.49 -4.05
C VAL A 60 -6.46 12.57 -5.56
N ILE A 61 -7.52 12.39 -6.31
CA ILE A 61 -7.48 12.59 -7.77
C ILE A 61 -7.22 14.07 -8.04
N ALA A 62 -6.07 14.39 -8.63
CA ALA A 62 -5.73 15.75 -9.04
C ALA A 62 -6.24 16.05 -10.47
N GLY A 63 -6.20 15.06 -11.35
CA GLY A 63 -6.65 15.21 -12.73
C GLY A 63 -6.47 13.95 -13.56
N HIS A 64 -6.91 14.04 -14.80
CA HIS A 64 -6.77 12.98 -15.80
C HIS A 64 -5.97 13.53 -16.98
N ASP A 65 -4.90 12.86 -17.34
CA ASP A 65 -4.02 13.26 -18.41
C ASP A 65 -4.49 12.70 -19.78
N ASN A 66 -4.11 13.38 -20.86
CA ASN A 66 -4.49 13.00 -22.23
C ASN A 66 -3.90 11.66 -22.69
N ASP A 67 -2.88 11.16 -22.00
CA ASP A 67 -2.22 9.86 -22.28
C ASP A 67 -2.91 8.67 -21.59
N GLY A 68 -4.05 8.92 -20.89
CA GLY A 68 -4.84 7.92 -20.19
C GLY A 68 -4.38 7.62 -18.77
N LEU A 69 -3.42 8.39 -18.24
CA LEU A 69 -3.03 8.34 -16.85
C LEU A 69 -3.91 9.26 -16.00
N THR A 70 -4.11 8.89 -14.76
CA THR A 70 -4.71 9.73 -13.74
C THR A 70 -3.60 10.16 -12.78
N HIS A 71 -3.50 11.46 -12.57
CA HIS A 71 -2.63 12.06 -11.58
C HIS A 71 -3.31 12.02 -10.22
N LEU A 72 -2.66 11.40 -9.25
CA LEU A 72 -3.10 11.31 -7.85
C LEU A 72 -2.08 12.01 -6.97
N GLU A 73 -2.55 12.86 -6.07
CA GLU A 73 -1.73 13.47 -5.02
C GLU A 73 -1.73 12.60 -3.77
N THR A 74 -0.54 12.36 -3.21
CA THR A 74 -0.32 11.64 -1.95
C THR A 74 0.51 12.47 -0.99
N ALA A 75 0.56 12.10 0.29
CA ALA A 75 1.43 12.74 1.28
C ALA A 75 2.93 12.71 0.92
N ALA A 76 3.35 11.81 0.05
CA ALA A 76 4.74 11.68 -0.41
C ALA A 76 5.01 12.29 -1.80
N GLY A 77 4.01 12.92 -2.38
CA GLY A 77 4.06 13.49 -3.73
C GLY A 77 3.17 12.78 -4.74
N PRO A 78 3.25 13.19 -6.00
CA PRO A 78 2.37 12.69 -7.04
C PRO A 78 2.66 11.25 -7.44
N ILE A 79 1.59 10.52 -7.77
CA ILE A 79 1.65 9.23 -8.45
C ILE A 79 0.74 9.22 -9.67
N PHE A 80 1.10 8.43 -10.66
CA PHE A 80 0.38 8.30 -11.93
C PHE A 80 -0.08 6.84 -12.09
N LEU A 81 -1.38 6.65 -12.26
CA LEU A 81 -1.99 5.33 -12.44
C LEU A 81 -2.93 5.31 -13.63
N PRO A 82 -3.06 4.19 -14.34
CA PRO A 82 -3.93 4.11 -15.51
C PRO A 82 -5.41 4.16 -15.12
N SER A 83 -6.17 5.03 -15.75
CA SER A 83 -7.64 5.04 -15.79
C SER A 83 -8.34 4.92 -14.44
N VAL A 84 -7.92 5.70 -13.43
CA VAL A 84 -8.65 5.80 -12.15
C VAL A 84 -9.95 6.56 -12.39
N GLY A 85 -11.07 5.96 -12.01
CA GLY A 85 -12.38 6.62 -12.11
C GLY A 85 -12.61 7.64 -11.00
N GLY A 86 -13.38 8.70 -11.29
CA GLY A 86 -13.76 9.74 -10.35
C GLY A 86 -13.38 11.13 -10.83
N ALA A 87 -14.03 12.16 -10.28
CA ALA A 87 -13.70 13.56 -10.58
C ALA A 87 -12.47 14.03 -9.78
N PRO A 88 -11.77 15.09 -10.24
CA PRO A 88 -10.75 15.77 -9.43
C PRO A 88 -11.31 16.17 -8.06
N GLY A 89 -10.49 16.00 -7.02
CA GLY A 89 -10.86 16.21 -5.61
C GLY A 89 -11.43 14.97 -4.90
N VAL A 90 -11.75 13.91 -5.62
CA VAL A 90 -12.20 12.65 -4.99
C VAL A 90 -11.04 11.95 -4.30
N ARG A 91 -11.25 11.56 -3.04
CA ARG A 91 -10.30 10.76 -2.26
C ARG A 91 -10.44 9.28 -2.60
N VAL A 92 -9.31 8.64 -2.80
CA VAL A 92 -9.21 7.21 -3.11
C VAL A 92 -8.19 6.54 -2.21
N ARG A 93 -8.31 5.24 -2.06
CA ARG A 93 -7.27 4.37 -1.49
C ARG A 93 -6.67 3.53 -2.59
N VAL A 94 -5.36 3.55 -2.70
CA VAL A 94 -4.61 2.76 -3.67
C VAL A 94 -3.95 1.60 -2.93
N ARG A 95 -4.29 0.38 -3.32
CA ARG A 95 -3.68 -0.84 -2.78
C ARG A 95 -2.41 -1.15 -3.57
N ILE A 96 -1.28 -1.19 -2.87
CA ILE A 96 0.04 -1.45 -3.43
C ILE A 96 0.52 -2.80 -2.91
N MET A 97 0.78 -3.74 -3.80
CA MET A 97 1.27 -5.06 -3.43
C MET A 97 2.75 -4.99 -3.06
N ALA A 98 3.14 -5.62 -1.95
CA ALA A 98 4.51 -5.53 -1.44
C ALA A 98 5.57 -6.04 -2.43
N HIS A 99 5.21 -7.02 -3.28
CA HIS A 99 6.13 -7.57 -4.28
C HIS A 99 6.31 -6.68 -5.54
N GLU A 100 5.45 -5.66 -5.71
CA GLU A 100 5.53 -4.69 -6.82
C GLU A 100 6.44 -3.51 -6.48
N VAL A 101 6.76 -3.33 -5.19
CA VAL A 101 7.59 -2.22 -4.74
C VAL A 101 9.07 -2.54 -4.95
N ILE A 102 9.73 -1.76 -5.77
CA ILE A 102 11.18 -1.80 -5.97
C ILE A 102 11.82 -0.77 -5.05
N LEU A 103 12.92 -1.12 -4.40
CA LEU A 103 13.68 -0.21 -3.55
C LEU A 103 14.95 0.27 -4.22
N SER A 104 15.26 1.57 -4.09
CA SER A 104 16.49 2.17 -4.59
C SER A 104 17.06 3.18 -3.59
N ARG A 105 18.34 3.07 -3.27
CA ARG A 105 19.02 4.04 -2.38
C ARG A 105 19.08 5.43 -2.98
N ALA A 106 19.48 5.54 -4.23
CA ALA A 106 19.46 6.80 -4.96
C ALA A 106 18.13 6.96 -5.71
N ARG A 107 17.70 8.20 -5.96
CA ARG A 107 16.59 8.46 -6.88
C ARG A 107 16.98 7.96 -8.27
N PRO A 108 16.31 6.92 -8.79
CA PRO A 108 16.68 6.37 -10.07
C PRO A 108 16.24 7.29 -11.22
N HIS A 109 16.97 7.20 -12.34
CA HIS A 109 16.69 7.93 -13.58
C HIS A 109 16.64 6.96 -14.77
N GLY A 110 15.97 7.35 -15.84
CA GLY A 110 15.93 6.56 -17.09
C GLY A 110 15.12 5.26 -16.97
N LEU A 111 14.15 5.20 -16.07
CA LEU A 111 13.26 4.06 -15.88
C LEU A 111 11.90 4.30 -16.54
N SER A 112 11.26 3.21 -16.96
CA SER A 112 9.84 3.23 -17.35
C SER A 112 8.87 3.27 -16.15
N ALA A 113 9.36 3.10 -14.94
CA ALA A 113 8.59 3.30 -13.72
C ALA A 113 8.59 4.81 -13.37
N GLN A 114 7.40 5.39 -13.32
CA GLN A 114 7.22 6.85 -13.15
C GLN A 114 6.99 7.25 -11.70
N ASN A 115 6.45 6.34 -10.88
CA ASN A 115 6.14 6.62 -9.48
C ASN A 115 7.38 6.34 -8.62
N ILE A 116 8.05 7.40 -8.17
CA ILE A 116 9.26 7.32 -7.36
C ILE A 116 9.02 8.14 -6.09
N LEU A 117 8.71 7.46 -5.01
CA LEU A 117 8.32 8.06 -3.74
C LEU A 117 9.50 8.02 -2.75
N PRO A 118 9.92 9.15 -2.20
CA PRO A 118 10.91 9.16 -1.13
C PRO A 118 10.30 8.59 0.15
N GLY A 119 11.07 7.81 0.89
CA GLY A 119 10.63 7.22 2.14
C GLY A 119 11.79 6.95 3.09
N ILE A 120 11.45 6.57 4.31
CA ILE A 120 12.39 6.19 5.37
C ILE A 120 12.08 4.75 5.79
N VAL A 121 13.10 3.92 5.85
CA VAL A 121 12.97 2.55 6.35
C VAL A 121 12.59 2.58 7.82
N SER A 122 11.44 2.01 8.18
CA SER A 122 11.00 1.87 9.58
C SER A 122 11.43 0.53 10.17
N SER A 123 11.35 -0.55 9.40
CA SER A 123 11.85 -1.86 9.84
C SER A 123 12.26 -2.75 8.67
N VAL A 124 13.13 -3.73 8.97
CA VAL A 124 13.57 -4.78 8.04
C VAL A 124 13.36 -6.12 8.73
N GLN A 125 12.43 -6.93 8.21
CA GLN A 125 12.02 -8.19 8.84
C GLN A 125 12.30 -9.37 7.91
N ALA A 126 13.21 -10.26 8.35
CA ALA A 126 13.47 -11.50 7.63
C ALA A 126 12.34 -12.52 7.90
N GLY A 127 11.82 -13.14 6.86
CA GLY A 127 10.89 -14.26 6.97
C GLY A 127 11.63 -15.62 7.03
N ASP A 128 10.88 -16.72 7.11
CA ASP A 128 11.43 -18.08 7.10
C ASP A 128 11.99 -18.48 5.72
N GLY A 129 11.66 -17.73 4.66
CA GLY A 129 12.08 -17.96 3.28
C GLY A 129 13.14 -16.97 2.77
N PRO A 130 13.36 -16.89 1.43
CA PRO A 130 14.33 -15.99 0.82
C PRO A 130 13.88 -14.52 0.81
N GLY A 131 12.68 -14.22 1.26
CA GLY A 131 12.09 -12.88 1.28
C GLY A 131 12.38 -12.10 2.57
N VAL A 132 12.47 -10.78 2.41
CA VAL A 132 12.55 -9.80 3.50
C VAL A 132 11.44 -8.80 3.29
N MET A 133 10.72 -8.47 4.36
CA MET A 133 9.75 -7.39 4.38
C MET A 133 10.44 -6.13 4.87
N VAL A 134 10.35 -5.09 4.08
CA VAL A 134 10.88 -3.76 4.42
C VAL A 134 9.69 -2.82 4.54
N HIS A 135 9.50 -2.28 5.73
CA HIS A 135 8.49 -1.29 6.02
C HIS A 135 9.07 0.10 5.82
N LEU A 136 8.32 0.98 5.17
CA LEU A 136 8.74 2.32 4.80
C LEU A 136 7.70 3.34 5.25
N HIS A 137 8.11 4.40 5.91
CA HIS A 137 7.29 5.59 6.06
C HIS A 137 7.41 6.44 4.79
N ILE A 138 6.28 6.77 4.19
CA ILE A 138 6.17 7.60 2.99
C ILE A 138 5.13 8.69 3.28
N GLY A 139 5.58 9.87 3.68
CA GLY A 139 4.73 10.87 4.32
C GLY A 139 4.08 10.28 5.57
N ASP A 140 2.75 10.37 5.69
CA ASP A 140 1.98 9.80 6.80
C ASP A 140 1.54 8.34 6.55
N ALA A 141 1.87 7.78 5.39
CA ALA A 141 1.51 6.42 5.02
C ALA A 141 2.66 5.44 5.27
N GLU A 142 2.30 4.17 5.50
CA GLU A 142 3.24 3.07 5.54
C GLU A 142 3.10 2.21 4.29
N ILE A 143 4.23 2.00 3.60
CA ILE A 143 4.32 1.08 2.47
C ILE A 143 5.25 -0.08 2.83
N ILE A 144 4.85 -1.28 2.41
CA ILE A 144 5.65 -2.49 2.59
C ILE A 144 6.24 -2.91 1.25
N ALA A 145 7.54 -3.19 1.23
CA ALA A 145 8.23 -3.80 0.11
C ALA A 145 8.67 -5.22 0.47
N ARG A 146 8.43 -6.18 -0.43
CA ARG A 146 8.95 -7.54 -0.31
C ARG A 146 10.08 -7.75 -1.30
N ILE A 147 11.30 -7.84 -0.77
CA ILE A 147 12.53 -8.03 -1.56
C ILE A 147 13.25 -9.31 -1.15
N THR A 148 14.28 -9.71 -1.90
CA THR A 148 15.11 -10.85 -1.51
C THR A 148 16.09 -10.48 -0.41
N ARG A 149 16.54 -11.46 0.39
CA ARG A 149 17.60 -11.25 1.39
C ARG A 149 18.87 -10.70 0.76
N ARG A 150 19.23 -11.17 -0.44
CA ARG A 150 20.38 -10.65 -1.19
C ARG A 150 20.23 -9.18 -1.48
N ALA A 151 19.07 -8.75 -2.03
CA ALA A 151 18.83 -7.34 -2.31
C ALA A 151 18.87 -6.47 -1.04
N ALA A 152 18.32 -6.97 0.08
CA ALA A 152 18.39 -6.24 1.35
C ALA A 152 19.83 -6.08 1.84
N ALA A 153 20.68 -7.10 1.67
CA ALA A 153 22.10 -7.05 2.01
C ALA A 153 22.88 -6.11 1.06
N ASP A 154 22.67 -6.23 -0.26
CA ASP A 154 23.34 -5.39 -1.27
C ASP A 154 22.98 -3.91 -1.08
N LEU A 155 21.74 -3.63 -0.72
CA LEU A 155 21.30 -2.28 -0.36
C LEU A 155 21.71 -1.87 1.06
N ASN A 156 22.26 -2.76 1.89
CA ASN A 156 22.65 -2.52 3.27
C ASN A 156 21.58 -1.74 4.05
N LEU A 157 20.33 -2.29 4.05
CA LEU A 157 19.16 -1.60 4.61
C LEU A 157 19.13 -1.70 6.13
N ALA A 158 18.90 -0.55 6.78
CA ALA A 158 18.69 -0.44 8.21
C ALA A 158 17.54 0.55 8.51
N PRO A 159 16.86 0.41 9.67
CA PRO A 159 15.91 1.41 10.12
C PRO A 159 16.55 2.80 10.19
N GLY A 160 15.82 3.81 9.70
CA GLY A 160 16.27 5.20 9.58
C GLY A 160 16.90 5.56 8.23
N ASP A 161 17.17 4.58 7.36
CA ASP A 161 17.72 4.85 6.03
C ASP A 161 16.74 5.57 5.12
N ASN A 162 17.23 6.59 4.40
CA ASN A 162 16.47 7.16 3.28
C ASN A 162 16.52 6.21 2.08
N ILE A 163 15.35 5.97 1.49
CA ILE A 163 15.16 5.06 0.37
C ILE A 163 14.11 5.62 -0.60
N HIS A 164 14.10 5.15 -1.83
CA HIS A 164 13.05 5.44 -2.80
C HIS A 164 12.25 4.16 -3.07
N ALA A 165 10.93 4.24 -2.89
CA ALA A 165 10.00 3.24 -3.36
C ALA A 165 9.63 3.55 -4.81
N VAL A 166 9.87 2.61 -5.70
CA VAL A 166 9.64 2.74 -7.14
C VAL A 166 8.51 1.81 -7.55
N LEU A 167 7.47 2.36 -8.16
CA LEU A 167 6.28 1.66 -8.59
C LEU A 167 6.03 1.89 -10.08
N LYS A 168 5.78 0.82 -10.80
CA LYS A 168 5.35 0.90 -12.18
C LYS A 168 3.86 1.24 -12.23
N ALA A 169 3.47 2.29 -12.96
CA ALA A 169 2.07 2.71 -13.07
C ALA A 169 1.14 1.56 -13.48
N MET A 170 1.58 0.72 -14.41
CA MET A 170 0.80 -0.40 -14.95
C MET A 170 0.75 -1.64 -14.06
N SER A 171 1.48 -1.70 -12.93
CA SER A 171 1.39 -2.83 -12.00
C SER A 171 0.20 -2.71 -11.06
N VAL A 172 -0.25 -1.49 -10.77
CA VAL A 172 -1.42 -1.28 -9.92
C VAL A 172 -2.70 -1.58 -10.72
N ALA A 173 -3.40 -2.64 -10.37
CA ALA A 173 -4.63 -3.03 -11.03
C ALA A 173 -5.78 -2.08 -10.68
N ARG A 174 -6.79 -1.96 -11.56
CA ARG A 174 -7.93 -1.05 -11.35
C ARG A 174 -8.78 -1.41 -10.13
N ASP A 175 -8.94 -2.68 -9.84
CA ASP A 175 -9.62 -3.21 -8.65
C ASP A 175 -8.84 -3.00 -7.34
N HIS A 176 -7.61 -2.51 -7.45
CA HIS A 176 -6.80 -2.06 -6.31
C HIS A 176 -7.09 -0.59 -5.90
N ILE A 177 -8.07 0.06 -6.52
CA ILE A 177 -8.38 1.46 -6.25
C ILE A 177 -9.86 1.58 -5.89
N ALA A 178 -10.14 2.14 -4.72
CA ALA A 178 -11.50 2.40 -4.25
C ALA A 178 -11.65 3.81 -3.67
N PRO A 179 -12.87 4.37 -3.67
CA PRO A 179 -13.15 5.61 -2.94
C PRO A 179 -12.76 5.48 -1.47
N ALA A 180 -12.15 6.53 -0.90
CA ALA A 180 -11.86 6.54 0.52
C ALA A 180 -13.16 6.62 1.33
N PRO A 181 -13.24 5.97 2.52
CA PRO A 181 -14.37 6.10 3.43
C PRO A 181 -14.60 7.55 3.86
N GLU A 182 -15.85 7.88 4.23
CA GLU A 182 -16.23 9.25 4.59
C GLU A 182 -15.43 9.87 5.75
N LYS A 183 -14.95 9.04 6.69
CA LYS A 183 -14.16 9.51 7.84
C LYS A 183 -12.82 10.16 7.46
N ASP A 184 -12.24 9.76 6.34
CA ASP A 184 -11.01 10.37 5.82
C ASP A 184 -11.29 11.74 5.17
N ARG A 185 -12.56 12.17 5.12
CA ARG A 185 -12.99 13.44 4.53
C ARG A 185 -12.93 14.62 5.50
N GLU A 186 -12.86 14.38 6.82
CA GLU A 186 -12.98 15.40 7.88
C GLU A 186 -11.64 15.89 8.45
N ASN A 187 -10.50 15.27 8.11
CA ASN A 187 -9.18 15.60 8.65
C ASN A 187 -8.29 16.32 7.62
N VAL A 188 -8.72 17.48 7.13
CA VAL A 188 -7.86 18.48 6.47
C VAL A 188 -8.34 19.89 6.82
#